data_3862692c2b825573f8f0a0da87ed4d12
#
_entry.id   3862692c2b825573f8f0a0da87ed4d12
#
_cell.length_a   1.000
_cell.length_b   1.000
_cell.length_c   1.000
_cell.angle_alpha   90.00
_cell.angle_beta   90.00
_cell.angle_gamma   90.00
#
_symmetry.space_group_name_H-M   'P 1'
#
loop_
_entity.id
_entity.type
_entity.pdbx_description
1 polymer ?
#
loop_
_entity_poly.entity_id
_entity_poly.type
_entity_poly.pdbx_seq_one_letter_code
_entity_poly.pdbx_strand_id
1 'polypeptide(L)'
;GEILWEKNNYNCKYTSWGSWKSPSSPYLKYTWEFIEIFCKGTLKKSGKSEDADISDEEFKSWVVAKWSIGPERRMKHFNHPAMFPEELVERCLKLFSFQGDIILDPFNGAGTTTAVAARTNRHFIGLDISSEYCDCARERLLQIPASSDRKKEKQKKTSEKSVLTSSFETPKRRGRPPKQRVLTEESSQHHLDRFYSDGL
;
A
#
# COMPACT_ATOMS: atom_id res chain seq x y z
N GLY A 1 4.59 2.62 14.81
CA GLY A 1 3.44 3.07 14.03
C GLY A 1 2.46 1.95 13.81
N GLU A 2 1.25 2.28 13.36
CA GLU A 2 0.17 1.35 13.16
C GLU A 2 -0.53 1.66 11.83
N ILE A 3 -0.80 0.64 11.02
CA ILE A 3 -1.53 0.77 9.77
C ILE A 3 -2.74 -0.16 9.84
N LEU A 4 -3.93 0.36 9.54
CA LEU A 4 -5.14 -0.44 9.42
C LEU A 4 -5.25 -0.98 8.00
N TRP A 5 -5.17 -2.30 7.86
CA TRP A 5 -5.44 -2.97 6.60
C TRP A 5 -6.89 -3.44 6.51
N GLU A 6 -7.69 -2.75 5.72
CA GLU A 6 -9.09 -3.08 5.42
C GLU A 6 -9.16 -4.04 4.22
N LYS A 7 -9.74 -5.23 4.44
CA LYS A 7 -9.74 -6.33 3.48
C LYS A 7 -10.82 -6.24 2.40
N ASN A 8 -11.73 -5.28 2.45
CA ASN A 8 -12.85 -5.13 1.50
C ASN A 8 -13.70 -6.41 1.29
N ASN A 9 -13.82 -7.23 2.32
CA ASN A 9 -14.53 -8.50 2.25
C ASN A 9 -15.86 -8.49 3.04
N TYR A 10 -16.60 -7.40 2.95
CA TYR A 10 -17.87 -7.19 3.67
C TYR A 10 -18.90 -8.29 3.38
N ASN A 11 -18.88 -8.85 2.16
CA ASN A 11 -19.83 -9.89 1.70
C ASN A 11 -19.27 -11.31 1.87
N CYS A 12 -18.45 -11.58 2.88
CA CYS A 12 -17.97 -12.94 3.06
C CYS A 12 -19.08 -13.87 3.55
N LYS A 13 -18.99 -15.16 3.16
CA LYS A 13 -19.97 -16.22 3.39
C LYS A 13 -20.42 -16.42 4.85
N TYR A 14 -19.60 -15.99 5.79
CA TYR A 14 -19.86 -16.23 7.21
C TYR A 14 -20.51 -15.00 7.84
N THR A 15 -21.80 -15.11 8.06
CA THR A 15 -22.55 -14.18 8.92
C THR A 15 -22.59 -14.77 10.31
N SER A 16 -22.46 -13.93 11.32
CA SER A 16 -22.47 -14.37 12.73
C SER A 16 -23.88 -14.68 13.22
N TRP A 17 -24.65 -15.48 12.46
CA TRP A 17 -26.03 -15.79 12.74
C TRP A 17 -26.26 -16.41 14.12
N GLY A 18 -25.25 -17.13 14.66
CA GLY A 18 -25.33 -17.68 16.03
C GLY A 18 -25.46 -16.64 17.13
N SER A 19 -25.10 -15.38 16.86
CA SER A 19 -25.31 -14.26 17.79
C SER A 19 -26.53 -13.40 17.47
N TRP A 20 -27.34 -13.78 16.50
CA TRP A 20 -28.56 -13.10 16.14
C TRP A 20 -29.54 -13.11 17.31
N LYS A 21 -30.08 -11.95 17.68
CA LYS A 21 -30.96 -11.76 18.83
C LYS A 21 -30.33 -12.18 20.19
N SER A 22 -29.02 -12.23 20.30
CA SER A 22 -28.30 -12.51 21.54
C SER A 22 -27.52 -11.28 22.01
N PRO A 23 -28.16 -10.26 22.62
CA PRO A 23 -27.51 -9.01 22.98
C PRO A 23 -26.45 -9.16 24.09
N SER A 24 -26.49 -10.25 24.83
CA SER A 24 -25.51 -10.56 25.88
C SER A 24 -24.16 -11.03 25.34
N SER A 25 -24.10 -11.51 24.09
CA SER A 25 -22.88 -12.03 23.49
C SER A 25 -22.86 -11.86 21.97
N PRO A 26 -22.90 -10.63 21.46
CA PRO A 26 -22.84 -10.41 20.02
C PRO A 26 -21.44 -10.74 19.49
N TYR A 27 -21.38 -11.53 18.44
CA TYR A 27 -20.11 -11.81 17.74
C TYR A 27 -19.84 -10.71 16.71
N LEU A 28 -18.77 -9.94 16.93
CA LEU A 28 -18.33 -8.90 16.03
C LEU A 28 -17.35 -9.47 14.97
N LYS A 29 -17.61 -9.14 13.70
CA LYS A 29 -16.81 -9.59 12.59
C LYS A 29 -15.88 -8.48 12.14
N TYR A 30 -14.60 -8.70 12.30
CA TYR A 30 -13.58 -7.78 11.86
C TYR A 30 -13.23 -8.04 10.39
N THR A 31 -13.28 -6.98 9.57
CA THR A 31 -12.90 -7.00 8.15
C THR A 31 -11.56 -6.32 7.91
N TRP A 32 -10.83 -6.08 8.96
CA TRP A 32 -9.52 -5.43 8.96
C TRP A 32 -8.52 -6.14 9.86
N GLU A 33 -7.26 -5.87 9.63
CA GLU A 33 -6.13 -6.26 10.46
C GLU A 33 -5.22 -5.05 10.67
N PHE A 34 -4.40 -5.09 11.71
CA PHE A 34 -3.38 -4.08 11.97
C PHE A 34 -2.01 -4.57 11.53
N ILE A 35 -1.22 -3.64 10.99
CA ILE A 35 0.20 -3.84 10.70
C ILE A 35 0.94 -2.93 11.67
N GLU A 36 1.67 -3.56 12.61
CA GLU A 36 2.45 -2.86 13.62
C GLU A 36 3.86 -2.58 13.12
N ILE A 37 4.28 -1.32 13.18
CA ILE A 37 5.60 -0.87 12.75
C ILE A 37 6.44 -0.53 13.97
N PHE A 38 7.50 -1.32 14.19
CA PHE A 38 8.48 -1.13 15.23
C PHE A 38 9.84 -0.74 14.65
N CYS A 39 10.67 -0.11 15.46
CA CYS A 39 12.06 0.15 15.12
C CYS A 39 12.96 -0.27 16.28
N LYS A 40 14.16 -0.73 15.97
CA LYS A 40 15.22 -1.01 16.94
C LYS A 40 16.17 0.18 17.00
N GLY A 41 16.12 0.93 18.09
CA GLY A 41 16.95 2.13 18.28
C GLY A 41 16.27 3.38 17.72
N THR A 42 16.79 3.97 16.67
CA THR A 42 16.27 5.24 16.12
C THR A 42 15.21 5.01 15.04
N LEU A 43 14.22 5.92 14.94
CA LEU A 43 13.21 5.89 13.88
C LEU A 43 13.81 6.26 12.49
N LYS A 44 14.97 6.91 12.49
CA LYS A 44 15.60 7.36 11.25
C LYS A 44 16.44 6.24 10.66
N LYS A 45 16.04 5.73 9.49
CA LYS A 45 16.83 4.79 8.72
C LYS A 45 17.91 5.53 7.93
N SER A 46 19.14 5.04 7.99
CA SER A 46 20.24 5.55 7.18
C SER A 46 20.12 5.00 5.75
N GLY A 47 20.31 5.86 4.76
CA GLY A 47 20.25 5.52 3.34
C GLY A 47 20.27 6.79 2.49
N LYS A 48 20.37 6.63 1.17
CA LYS A 48 20.32 7.73 0.21
C LYS A 48 18.93 7.84 -0.40
N SER A 49 18.44 9.05 -0.60
CA SER A 49 17.14 9.30 -1.25
C SER A 49 17.05 8.67 -2.65
N GLU A 50 18.20 8.52 -3.34
CA GLU A 50 18.31 7.92 -4.67
C GLU A 50 17.97 6.42 -4.67
N ASP A 51 18.12 5.75 -3.53
CA ASP A 51 17.81 4.34 -3.33
C ASP A 51 16.33 4.11 -2.95
N ALA A 52 15.55 5.18 -2.76
CA ALA A 52 14.12 5.10 -2.56
C ALA A 52 13.39 4.96 -3.91
N ASP A 53 12.58 3.91 -4.05
CA ASP A 53 11.85 3.57 -5.28
C ASP A 53 10.35 3.86 -5.19
N ILE A 54 9.97 4.76 -4.29
CA ILE A 54 8.58 5.21 -4.11
C ILE A 54 8.33 6.50 -4.89
N SER A 55 7.24 6.56 -5.65
CA SER A 55 6.84 7.79 -6.34
C SER A 55 6.14 8.78 -5.40
N ASP A 56 6.00 10.04 -5.83
CA ASP A 56 5.29 11.07 -5.09
C ASP A 56 3.81 10.70 -4.83
N GLU A 57 3.16 10.13 -5.84
CA GLU A 57 1.76 9.69 -5.76
C GLU A 57 1.61 8.48 -4.84
N GLU A 58 2.50 7.48 -4.95
CA GLU A 58 2.53 6.33 -4.06
C GLU A 58 2.73 6.79 -2.62
N PHE A 59 3.71 7.66 -2.37
CA PHE A 59 4.01 8.16 -1.04
C PHE A 59 2.81 8.87 -0.42
N LYS A 60 2.21 9.85 -1.11
CA LYS A 60 1.03 10.59 -0.65
C LYS A 60 -0.16 9.68 -0.33
N SER A 61 -0.34 8.63 -1.14
CA SER A 61 -1.42 7.68 -0.94
C SER A 61 -1.16 6.71 0.21
N TRP A 62 0.08 6.25 0.38
CA TRP A 62 0.40 5.15 1.28
C TRP A 62 0.80 5.59 2.69
N VAL A 63 1.23 6.85 2.88
CA VAL A 63 1.46 7.39 4.24
C VAL A 63 0.17 7.59 5.03
N VAL A 64 -0.99 7.56 4.36
CA VAL A 64 -2.27 7.48 5.04
C VAL A 64 -2.41 6.08 5.63
N ALA A 65 -2.39 5.98 6.95
CA ALA A 65 -2.32 4.72 7.69
C ALA A 65 -3.64 3.91 7.68
N LYS A 66 -4.41 3.99 6.59
CA LYS A 66 -5.59 3.16 6.32
C LYS A 66 -5.51 2.67 4.87
N TRP A 67 -5.24 1.37 4.71
CA TRP A 67 -5.10 0.74 3.42
C TRP A 67 -6.26 -0.17 3.10
N SER A 68 -6.91 0.08 1.97
CA SER A 68 -8.01 -0.73 1.45
C SER A 68 -7.45 -1.65 0.37
N ILE A 69 -7.03 -2.87 0.77
CA ILE A 69 -6.39 -3.87 -0.11
C ILE A 69 -7.17 -5.17 0.02
N GLY A 70 -7.67 -5.69 -1.10
CA GLY A 70 -8.38 -6.97 -1.10
C GLY A 70 -7.50 -8.14 -0.67
N PRO A 71 -8.08 -9.19 -0.08
CA PRO A 71 -7.33 -10.38 0.32
C PRO A 71 -6.78 -11.13 -0.90
N GLU A 72 -5.70 -11.90 -0.71
CA GLU A 72 -5.15 -12.75 -1.76
C GLU A 72 -6.17 -13.85 -2.14
N ARG A 73 -6.40 -14.01 -3.45
CA ARG A 73 -7.37 -14.99 -3.99
C ARG A 73 -6.72 -16.20 -4.64
N ARG A 74 -5.40 -16.13 -4.88
CA ARG A 74 -4.62 -17.20 -5.54
C ARG A 74 -4.05 -18.24 -4.57
N MET A 75 -4.56 -18.30 -3.33
CA MET A 75 -4.06 -19.21 -2.28
C MET A 75 -4.02 -20.67 -2.72
N LYS A 76 -5.01 -21.11 -3.51
CA LYS A 76 -5.05 -22.49 -4.03
C LYS A 76 -3.90 -22.80 -4.99
N HIS A 77 -3.46 -21.83 -5.77
CA HIS A 77 -2.34 -21.98 -6.70
C HIS A 77 -1.03 -22.25 -5.96
N PHE A 78 -0.87 -21.64 -4.79
CA PHE A 78 0.32 -21.80 -3.96
C PHE A 78 0.19 -22.88 -2.87
N ASN A 79 -0.92 -23.63 -2.87
CA ASN A 79 -1.23 -24.63 -1.84
C ASN A 79 -1.03 -24.12 -0.40
N HIS A 80 -1.39 -22.86 -0.15
CA HIS A 80 -1.21 -22.19 1.12
C HIS A 80 -2.56 -21.68 1.67
N PRO A 81 -2.91 -21.96 2.94
CA PRO A 81 -4.23 -21.67 3.50
C PRO A 81 -4.47 -20.18 3.78
N ALA A 82 -3.41 -19.43 4.04
CA ALA A 82 -3.51 -18.02 4.43
C ALA A 82 -2.33 -17.24 3.86
N MET A 83 -2.60 -16.37 2.90
CA MET A 83 -1.61 -15.49 2.28
C MET A 83 -2.11 -14.04 2.34
N PHE A 84 -1.19 -13.12 2.52
CA PHE A 84 -1.46 -11.70 2.30
C PHE A 84 -1.12 -11.30 0.85
N PRO A 85 -1.76 -10.26 0.31
CA PRO A 85 -1.53 -9.82 -1.06
C PRO A 85 -0.14 -9.17 -1.23
N GLU A 86 0.44 -9.34 -2.41
CA GLU A 86 1.74 -8.75 -2.76
C GLU A 86 1.77 -7.23 -2.62
N GLU A 87 0.66 -6.55 -2.92
CA GLU A 87 0.51 -5.10 -2.77
C GLU A 87 0.76 -4.63 -1.33
N LEU A 88 0.30 -5.41 -0.33
CA LEU A 88 0.53 -5.10 1.08
C LEU A 88 2.03 -5.05 1.38
N VAL A 89 2.76 -6.07 0.91
CA VAL A 89 4.22 -6.17 1.09
C VAL A 89 4.93 -5.05 0.34
N GLU A 90 4.54 -4.78 -0.90
CA GLU A 90 5.16 -3.74 -1.72
C GLU A 90 5.08 -2.37 -1.05
N ARG A 91 3.92 -2.00 -0.52
CA ARG A 91 3.75 -0.76 0.24
C ARG A 91 4.64 -0.71 1.48
N CYS A 92 4.71 -1.78 2.25
CA CYS A 92 5.60 -1.86 3.41
C CYS A 92 7.07 -1.71 3.00
N LEU A 93 7.52 -2.43 1.97
CA LEU A 93 8.92 -2.39 1.56
C LEU A 93 9.33 -1.01 1.04
N LYS A 94 8.52 -0.40 0.18
CA LYS A 94 8.83 0.92 -0.38
C LYS A 94 8.77 2.04 0.66
N LEU A 95 7.89 1.96 1.65
CA LEU A 95 7.80 2.95 2.73
C LEU A 95 8.89 2.83 3.79
N PHE A 96 9.35 1.60 4.09
CA PHE A 96 10.21 1.35 5.25
C PHE A 96 11.59 0.78 4.92
N SER A 97 11.93 0.63 3.63
CA SER A 97 13.25 0.16 3.21
C SER A 97 13.72 0.82 1.91
N PHE A 98 15.04 0.83 1.70
CA PHE A 98 15.67 1.25 0.45
C PHE A 98 15.94 0.04 -0.46
N GLN A 99 16.16 0.30 -1.76
CA GLN A 99 16.72 -0.71 -2.65
C GLN A 99 18.08 -1.16 -2.12
N GLY A 100 18.39 -2.45 -2.24
CA GLY A 100 19.60 -3.05 -1.68
C GLY A 100 19.54 -3.43 -0.21
N ASP A 101 18.50 -3.04 0.53
CA ASP A 101 18.31 -3.51 1.90
C ASP A 101 18.03 -5.01 1.98
N ILE A 102 18.31 -5.61 3.13
CA ILE A 102 18.01 -7.01 3.43
C ILE A 102 16.64 -7.09 4.12
N ILE A 103 15.72 -7.84 3.53
CA ILE A 103 14.40 -8.12 4.08
C ILE A 103 14.42 -9.52 4.68
N LEU A 104 14.06 -9.64 5.95
CA LEU A 104 13.93 -10.91 6.63
C LEU A 104 12.44 -11.21 6.85
N ASP A 105 12.02 -12.40 6.41
CA ASP A 105 10.71 -12.97 6.74
C ASP A 105 10.90 -14.32 7.44
N PRO A 106 10.73 -14.38 8.77
CA PRO A 106 10.91 -15.62 9.54
C PRO A 106 9.73 -16.60 9.40
N PHE A 107 8.66 -16.22 8.70
CA PHE A 107 7.46 -17.05 8.44
C PHE A 107 7.04 -16.95 6.97
N ASN A 108 8.00 -17.23 6.08
CA ASN A 108 7.93 -16.87 4.66
C ASN A 108 6.77 -17.56 3.88
N GLY A 109 6.28 -18.70 4.36
CA GLY A 109 5.21 -19.45 3.68
C GLY A 109 5.54 -19.68 2.20
N ALA A 110 4.57 -19.42 1.33
CA ALA A 110 4.73 -19.51 -0.13
C ALA A 110 5.57 -18.37 -0.75
N GLY A 111 6.31 -17.59 0.05
CA GLY A 111 7.30 -16.63 -0.43
C GLY A 111 6.77 -15.31 -0.94
N THR A 112 5.67 -14.78 -0.41
CA THR A 112 5.14 -13.49 -0.86
C THR A 112 6.13 -12.36 -0.60
N THR A 113 6.67 -12.27 0.61
CA THR A 113 7.65 -11.24 0.99
C THR A 113 8.92 -11.33 0.17
N THR A 114 9.50 -12.52 0.06
CA THR A 114 10.74 -12.72 -0.69
C THR A 114 10.59 -12.45 -2.18
N ALA A 115 9.45 -12.82 -2.77
CA ALA A 115 9.16 -12.53 -4.17
C ALA A 115 9.03 -11.01 -4.43
N VAL A 116 8.35 -10.28 -3.56
CA VAL A 116 8.22 -8.82 -3.68
C VAL A 116 9.57 -8.14 -3.46
N ALA A 117 10.34 -8.56 -2.44
CA ALA A 117 11.68 -8.04 -2.18
C ALA A 117 12.58 -8.21 -3.42
N ALA A 118 12.62 -9.41 -4.02
CA ALA A 118 13.37 -9.67 -5.24
C ALA A 118 12.94 -8.76 -6.39
N ARG A 119 11.64 -8.54 -6.60
CA ARG A 119 11.13 -7.66 -7.68
C ARG A 119 11.44 -6.19 -7.47
N THR A 120 11.56 -5.75 -6.23
CA THR A 120 11.82 -4.37 -5.84
C THR A 120 13.29 -4.09 -5.55
N ASN A 121 14.20 -4.96 -6.01
CA ASN A 121 15.66 -4.84 -5.86
C ASN A 121 16.13 -4.79 -4.39
N ARG A 122 15.48 -5.55 -3.50
CA ARG A 122 15.96 -5.80 -2.14
C ARG A 122 16.56 -7.20 -2.08
N HIS A 123 17.56 -7.36 -1.19
CA HIS A 123 17.99 -8.70 -0.77
C HIS A 123 16.94 -9.30 0.17
N PHE A 124 16.91 -10.61 0.31
CA PHE A 124 15.93 -11.24 1.17
C PHE A 124 16.49 -12.50 1.83
N ILE A 125 15.91 -12.79 3.00
CA ILE A 125 16.09 -14.05 3.74
C ILE A 125 14.69 -14.50 4.13
N GLY A 126 14.24 -15.62 3.61
CA GLY A 126 12.96 -16.26 3.97
C GLY A 126 13.21 -17.53 4.74
N LEU A 127 12.54 -17.71 5.87
CA LEU A 127 12.59 -18.92 6.69
C LEU A 127 11.18 -19.50 6.81
N ASP A 128 11.08 -20.82 6.75
CA ASP A 128 9.84 -21.53 7.05
C ASP A 128 10.18 -22.93 7.59
N ILE A 129 9.33 -23.47 8.46
CA ILE A 129 9.51 -24.82 9.00
C ILE A 129 9.06 -25.91 8.01
N SER A 130 8.19 -25.57 7.04
CA SER A 130 7.72 -26.48 6.00
C SER A 130 8.66 -26.47 4.80
N SER A 131 9.25 -27.61 4.49
CA SER A 131 10.04 -27.80 3.28
C SER A 131 9.22 -27.56 2.01
N GLU A 132 7.95 -27.95 1.99
CA GLU A 132 7.03 -27.73 0.87
C GLU A 132 6.83 -26.25 0.57
N TYR A 133 6.66 -25.42 1.61
CA TYR A 133 6.56 -23.98 1.44
C TYR A 133 7.88 -23.35 0.99
N CYS A 134 9.01 -23.83 1.51
CA CYS A 134 10.32 -23.41 1.03
C CYS A 134 10.52 -23.71 -0.45
N ASP A 135 10.08 -24.87 -0.93
CA ASP A 135 10.18 -25.25 -2.35
C ASP A 135 9.24 -24.39 -3.21
N CYS A 136 8.01 -24.17 -2.77
CA CYS A 136 7.07 -23.26 -3.42
C CYS A 136 7.64 -21.83 -3.54
N ALA A 137 8.26 -21.31 -2.47
CA ALA A 137 8.91 -20.01 -2.47
C ALA A 137 10.09 -19.96 -3.46
N ARG A 138 10.90 -21.01 -3.54
CA ARG A 138 12.02 -21.12 -4.53
C ARG A 138 11.51 -21.12 -5.96
N GLU A 139 10.48 -21.92 -6.27
CA GLU A 139 9.86 -21.95 -7.60
C GLU A 139 9.32 -20.57 -8.00
N ARG A 140 8.66 -19.88 -7.06
CA ARG A 140 8.16 -18.52 -7.29
C ARG A 140 9.28 -17.53 -7.60
N LEU A 141 10.41 -17.63 -6.92
CA LEU A 141 11.58 -16.79 -7.18
C LEU A 141 12.21 -17.05 -8.56
N LEU A 142 12.24 -18.30 -9.04
CA LEU A 142 12.74 -18.65 -10.37
C LEU A 142 11.90 -18.02 -11.50
N GLN A 143 10.63 -17.71 -11.26
CA GLN A 143 9.75 -17.06 -12.24
C GLN A 143 9.98 -15.53 -12.33
N ILE A 144 10.78 -14.95 -11.44
CA ILE A 144 11.06 -13.52 -11.43
C ILE A 144 12.20 -13.22 -12.41
N PRO A 145 11.97 -12.37 -13.45
CA PRO A 145 13.02 -12.02 -14.39
C PRO A 145 14.21 -11.35 -13.69
N ALA A 146 15.40 -11.62 -14.16
CA ALA A 146 16.62 -11.00 -13.65
C ALA A 146 16.53 -9.46 -13.73
N SER A 147 17.20 -8.77 -12.81
CA SER A 147 17.15 -7.30 -12.71
C SER A 147 17.61 -6.57 -13.99
N SER A 148 18.50 -7.19 -14.78
CA SER A 148 18.93 -6.70 -16.09
C SER A 148 17.81 -6.64 -17.13
N ASP A 149 16.93 -7.64 -17.13
CA ASP A 149 15.84 -7.74 -18.11
C ASP A 149 14.70 -6.79 -17.76
N ARG A 150 14.48 -6.54 -16.47
CA ARG A 150 13.50 -5.56 -15.96
C ARG A 150 13.84 -4.11 -16.35
N LYS A 151 15.12 -3.74 -16.39
CA LYS A 151 15.55 -2.42 -16.86
C LYS A 151 15.24 -2.21 -18.33
N LYS A 152 15.46 -3.25 -19.16
CA LYS A 152 15.16 -3.22 -20.61
C LYS A 152 13.64 -3.10 -20.86
N GLU A 153 12.82 -3.82 -20.10
CA GLU A 153 11.36 -3.78 -20.25
C GLU A 153 10.75 -2.44 -19.80
N LYS A 154 11.26 -1.83 -18.72
CA LYS A 154 10.87 -0.47 -18.32
C LYS A 154 11.26 0.57 -19.36
N GLN A 155 12.44 0.50 -19.95
CA GLN A 155 12.87 1.40 -21.01
C GLN A 155 12.02 1.25 -22.26
N LYS A 156 11.64 0.02 -22.65
CA LYS A 156 10.75 -0.25 -23.77
C LYS A 156 9.36 0.32 -23.55
N LYS A 157 8.75 0.12 -22.38
CA LYS A 157 7.43 0.70 -22.03
C LYS A 157 7.44 2.22 -21.96
N THR A 158 8.54 2.83 -21.54
CA THR A 158 8.68 4.30 -21.50
C THR A 158 8.81 4.86 -22.92
N SER A 159 9.56 4.21 -23.79
CA SER A 159 9.69 4.63 -25.21
C SER A 159 8.36 4.45 -25.98
N GLU A 160 7.62 3.37 -25.76
CA GLU A 160 6.31 3.16 -26.35
C GLU A 160 5.29 4.20 -25.87
N LYS A 161 5.33 4.59 -24.60
CA LYS A 161 4.43 5.62 -24.05
C LYS A 161 4.75 7.02 -24.57
N SER A 162 6.03 7.35 -24.80
CA SER A 162 6.45 8.63 -25.39
C SER A 162 6.06 8.76 -26.87
N VAL A 163 6.06 7.66 -27.63
CA VAL A 163 5.63 7.65 -29.03
C VAL A 163 4.10 7.83 -29.13
N LEU A 164 3.32 7.26 -28.22
CA LEU A 164 1.86 7.42 -28.19
C LEU A 164 1.41 8.84 -27.79
N THR A 165 2.18 9.54 -26.96
CA THR A 165 1.84 10.91 -26.54
C THR A 165 2.23 11.99 -27.55
N SER A 166 3.14 11.72 -28.47
CA SER A 166 3.52 12.66 -29.53
C SER A 166 2.52 12.75 -30.70
N SER A 167 1.54 11.87 -30.77
CA SER A 167 0.52 11.83 -31.83
C SER A 167 -0.82 12.49 -31.47
N PHE A 168 -0.96 13.04 -30.28
CA PHE A 168 -2.17 13.79 -29.86
C PHE A 168 -1.78 15.22 -29.44
N GLU A 169 -1.69 16.12 -30.44
CA GLU A 169 -1.73 17.55 -30.16
C GLU A 169 -3.16 17.94 -29.75
N THR A 170 -3.36 18.19 -28.46
CA THR A 170 -4.61 18.78 -27.96
C THR A 170 -4.68 20.25 -28.33
N PRO A 171 -5.80 20.77 -28.87
CA PRO A 171 -5.92 22.19 -29.19
C PRO A 171 -5.86 23.03 -27.90
N LYS A 172 -5.02 24.07 -27.91
CA LYS A 172 -4.86 25.03 -26.83
C LYS A 172 -6.20 25.61 -26.42
N ARG A 173 -6.66 25.33 -25.20
CA ARG A 173 -7.81 26.00 -24.59
C ARG A 173 -7.52 27.51 -24.47
N ARG A 174 -8.35 28.33 -25.12
CA ARG A 174 -8.35 29.79 -24.94
C ARG A 174 -8.55 30.13 -23.46
N GLY A 175 -7.66 30.93 -22.94
CA GLY A 175 -7.68 31.36 -21.54
C GLY A 175 -8.98 32.11 -21.19
N ARG A 176 -9.51 31.81 -20.04
CA ARG A 176 -10.64 32.51 -19.42
C ARG A 176 -10.18 33.90 -19.00
N PRO A 177 -10.90 34.97 -19.29
CA PRO A 177 -10.51 36.32 -18.88
C PRO A 177 -10.51 36.46 -17.35
N PRO A 178 -9.67 37.32 -16.78
CA PRO A 178 -9.57 37.49 -15.32
C PRO A 178 -10.86 38.08 -14.76
N LYS A 179 -11.36 37.47 -13.67
CA LYS A 179 -12.49 38.06 -12.92
C LYS A 179 -12.03 39.30 -12.20
N GLN A 180 -12.65 40.43 -12.49
CA GLN A 180 -12.52 41.67 -11.70
C GLN A 180 -13.01 41.45 -10.27
N ARG A 181 -12.15 41.76 -9.33
CA ARG A 181 -12.41 41.70 -7.89
C ARG A 181 -13.13 42.98 -7.50
N VAL A 182 -14.42 42.93 -7.28
CA VAL A 182 -15.18 43.99 -6.63
C VAL A 182 -14.94 43.85 -5.13
N LEU A 183 -14.25 44.82 -4.54
CA LEU A 183 -14.13 44.96 -3.09
C LEU A 183 -15.42 45.60 -2.59
N THR A 184 -16.22 44.87 -1.85
CA THR A 184 -17.24 45.42 -0.96
C THR A 184 -16.78 45.20 0.47
N GLU A 185 -16.40 46.28 1.14
CA GLU A 185 -16.30 46.36 2.59
C GLU A 185 -17.71 46.19 3.13
N GLU A 186 -17.94 45.15 3.95
CA GLU A 186 -18.99 44.97 4.97
C GLU A 186 -19.26 43.48 5.15
N SER A 187 -18.58 42.87 6.12
CA SER A 187 -19.05 41.76 6.95
C SER A 187 -17.92 41.10 7.76
N SER A 188 -17.27 41.87 8.60
CA SER A 188 -16.33 41.36 9.61
C SER A 188 -16.80 41.74 11.00
N GLN A 189 -17.98 41.31 11.45
CA GLN A 189 -18.40 41.54 12.84
C GLN A 189 -19.50 40.59 13.37
N HIS A 190 -19.70 39.41 12.82
CA HIS A 190 -20.74 38.48 13.33
C HIS A 190 -20.30 37.05 13.54
N HIS A 191 -19.04 36.78 13.89
CA HIS A 191 -18.60 35.39 14.10
C HIS A 191 -17.81 35.15 15.40
N LEU A 192 -17.86 36.10 16.38
CA LEU A 192 -17.15 35.91 17.66
C LEU A 192 -18.06 35.79 18.90
N ASP A 193 -19.37 35.93 18.77
CA ASP A 193 -20.27 35.96 19.95
C ASP A 193 -21.06 34.65 20.20
N ARG A 194 -20.60 33.52 19.67
CA ARG A 194 -21.33 32.26 19.82
C ARG A 194 -20.59 31.14 20.61
N PHE A 195 -19.53 31.50 21.33
CA PHE A 195 -18.76 30.51 22.11
C PHE A 195 -18.60 30.85 23.60
N TYR A 196 -19.30 31.84 24.13
CA TYR A 196 -19.26 32.17 25.56
C TYR A 196 -20.65 32.44 26.12
N SER A 197 -21.53 31.46 26.10
CA SER A 197 -22.68 31.41 26.99
C SER A 197 -23.19 29.98 27.01
N ASP A 198 -22.69 29.19 27.92
CA ASP A 198 -23.36 28.12 28.65
C ASP A 198 -22.31 27.42 29.52
N GLY A 199 -22.02 28.07 30.63
CA GLY A 199 -21.34 27.48 31.76
C GLY A 199 -22.26 27.64 32.97
N LEU A 200 -22.84 26.53 33.40
CA LEU A 200 -23.17 26.19 34.81
C LEU A 200 -23.68 24.78 34.83
#